data_11156b6e226b9408d7fb2fc14362ce85
#
_entry.id   11156b6e226b9408d7fb2fc14362ce85
#
_cell.length_a   1.000
_cell.length_b   1.000
_cell.length_c   1.000
_cell.angle_alpha   90.00
_cell.angle_beta   90.00
_cell.angle_gamma   90.00
#
_symmetry.space_group_name_H-M   'P 1'
#
loop_
_entity.id
_entity.type
_entity.pdbx_description
1 polymer ?
#
loop_
_entity_poly.entity_id
_entity_poly.type
_entity_poly.pdbx_seq_one_letter_code
_entity_poly.pdbx_strand_id
1 'polypeptide(L)'
;MSPEPILSAASVRLGLAGMAKEDAIRYCGQLLVDAGAARPEYIDGMLAREQQISTFLGEGVAIPHGTNEARAHIVRAALGFVQFPAGIDWNGKTAYVLIPIASATDEHVSILASLAEVLMDSDSAERLRTTDSVDEVLALLAPSED
;
A
#
# COMPACT_ATOMS: atom_id res chain seq x y z
N MET A 1 1.11 -17.87 20.18
CA MET A 1 0.14 -17.17 19.31
C MET A 1 0.88 -16.25 18.36
N SER A 2 0.65 -16.44 17.09
CA SER A 2 1.31 -15.61 16.08
C SER A 2 0.67 -14.24 16.01
N PRO A 3 1.44 -13.18 15.82
CA PRO A 3 0.86 -11.88 15.55
C PRO A 3 0.11 -11.92 14.23
N GLU A 4 -0.84 -11.03 14.06
CA GLU A 4 -1.54 -10.92 12.80
C GLU A 4 -0.56 -10.47 11.70
N PRO A 5 -0.67 -11.03 10.50
CA PRO A 5 0.22 -10.62 9.42
C PRO A 5 -0.02 -9.15 9.06
N ILE A 6 1.05 -8.46 8.72
CA ILE A 6 0.96 -7.07 8.27
C ILE A 6 0.17 -6.99 6.97
N LEU A 7 0.39 -7.92 6.07
CA LEU A 7 -0.37 -8.01 4.83
C LEU A 7 -1.12 -9.34 4.81
N SER A 8 -2.43 -9.29 4.63
CA SER A 8 -3.25 -10.49 4.54
C SER A 8 -3.98 -10.54 3.21
N ALA A 9 -4.45 -11.73 2.84
CA ALA A 9 -5.17 -11.92 1.59
C ALA A 9 -6.42 -11.03 1.51
N ALA A 10 -7.04 -10.75 2.65
CA ALA A 10 -8.23 -9.89 2.68
C ALA A 10 -7.95 -8.46 2.26
N SER A 11 -6.68 -8.03 2.33
CA SER A 11 -6.28 -6.66 1.96
C SER A 11 -5.63 -6.59 0.59
N VAL A 12 -5.69 -7.66 -0.20
CA VAL A 12 -5.14 -7.68 -1.56
C VAL A 12 -6.29 -7.59 -2.57
N ARG A 13 -6.21 -6.63 -3.49
CA ARG A 13 -7.20 -6.45 -4.54
C ARG A 13 -6.48 -6.40 -5.88
N LEU A 14 -6.79 -7.36 -6.74
CA LEU A 14 -6.14 -7.49 -8.04
C LEU A 14 -7.13 -7.20 -9.17
N GLY A 15 -6.60 -6.71 -10.30
CA GLY A 15 -7.38 -6.58 -11.50
C GLY A 15 -8.46 -5.51 -11.45
N LEU A 16 -8.24 -4.40 -10.75
CA LEU A 16 -9.25 -3.35 -10.63
C LEU A 16 -9.28 -2.46 -11.87
N ALA A 17 -10.47 -1.96 -12.19
CA ALA A 17 -10.63 -0.94 -13.20
C ALA A 17 -10.04 0.38 -12.69
N GLY A 18 -9.57 1.22 -13.61
CA GLY A 18 -8.97 2.49 -13.24
C GLY A 18 -9.93 3.44 -12.56
N MET A 19 -9.39 4.34 -11.77
CA MET A 19 -10.17 5.37 -11.08
C MET A 19 -9.27 6.59 -10.85
N ALA A 20 -9.88 7.69 -10.42
CA ALA A 20 -9.12 8.90 -10.13
C ALA A 20 -8.20 8.66 -8.93
N LYS A 21 -7.07 9.39 -8.92
CA LYS A 21 -6.06 9.24 -7.86
C LYS A 21 -6.67 9.38 -6.47
N GLU A 22 -7.49 10.39 -6.24
CA GLU A 22 -8.10 10.61 -4.92
C GLU A 22 -9.01 9.46 -4.52
N ASP A 23 -9.76 8.92 -5.48
CA ASP A 23 -10.63 7.78 -5.22
C ASP A 23 -9.82 6.54 -4.90
N ALA A 24 -8.67 6.39 -5.59
CA ALA A 24 -7.78 5.26 -5.33
C ALA A 24 -7.19 5.34 -3.92
N ILE A 25 -6.83 6.54 -3.46
CA ILE A 25 -6.32 6.73 -2.10
C ILE A 25 -7.40 6.40 -1.08
N ARG A 26 -8.63 6.85 -1.32
CA ARG A 26 -9.75 6.53 -0.43
C ARG A 26 -10.01 5.02 -0.39
N TYR A 27 -9.93 4.37 -1.55
CA TYR A 27 -10.08 2.92 -1.62
C TYR A 27 -9.01 2.22 -0.77
N CYS A 28 -7.76 2.67 -0.91
CA CYS A 28 -6.65 2.12 -0.13
C CYS A 28 -6.85 2.32 1.36
N GLY A 29 -7.28 3.52 1.75
CA GLY A 29 -7.55 3.82 3.16
C GLY A 29 -8.67 2.96 3.71
N GLN A 30 -9.70 2.72 2.89
CA GLN A 30 -10.82 1.89 3.32
C GLN A 30 -10.39 0.44 3.56
N LEU A 31 -9.44 -0.08 2.77
CA LEU A 31 -8.89 -1.40 3.04
C LEU A 31 -8.26 -1.48 4.42
N LEU A 32 -7.51 -0.43 4.80
CA LEU A 32 -6.88 -0.39 6.12
C LEU A 32 -7.92 -0.31 7.23
N VAL A 33 -8.99 0.45 7.01
CA VAL A 33 -10.10 0.56 7.97
C VAL A 33 -10.81 -0.79 8.11
N ASP A 34 -11.12 -1.44 6.98
CA ASP A 34 -11.81 -2.72 6.98
C ASP A 34 -10.97 -3.81 7.64
N ALA A 35 -9.65 -3.70 7.56
CA ALA A 35 -8.75 -4.64 8.21
C ALA A 35 -8.60 -4.39 9.73
N GLY A 36 -9.24 -3.33 10.23
CA GLY A 36 -9.13 -2.98 11.64
C GLY A 36 -7.81 -2.33 12.00
N ALA A 37 -7.05 -1.85 11.01
CA ALA A 37 -5.73 -1.28 11.24
C ALA A 37 -5.76 0.22 11.43
N ALA A 38 -6.80 0.90 10.94
CA ALA A 38 -6.91 2.34 11.03
C ALA A 38 -8.34 2.76 11.23
N ARG A 39 -8.53 3.97 11.74
CA ARG A 39 -9.85 4.59 11.85
C ARG A 39 -10.15 5.34 10.56
N PRO A 40 -11.45 5.59 10.25
CA PRO A 40 -11.80 6.32 9.03
C PRO A 40 -11.11 7.65 8.86
N GLU A 41 -10.83 8.34 9.97
CA GLU A 41 -10.14 9.64 9.93
C GLU A 41 -8.75 9.56 9.32
N TYR A 42 -8.14 8.39 9.33
CA TYR A 42 -6.82 8.21 8.73
C TYR A 42 -6.84 8.49 7.22
N ILE A 43 -7.98 8.25 6.58
CA ILE A 43 -8.10 8.47 5.13
C ILE A 43 -7.86 9.94 4.78
N ASP A 44 -8.39 10.86 5.58
CA ASP A 44 -8.15 12.29 5.37
C ASP A 44 -6.67 12.61 5.48
N GLY A 45 -5.97 11.95 6.41
CA GLY A 45 -4.53 12.11 6.54
C GLY A 45 -3.77 11.60 5.35
N MET A 46 -4.25 10.51 4.74
CA MET A 46 -3.62 9.98 3.52
C MET A 46 -3.75 10.95 2.36
N LEU A 47 -4.93 11.53 2.20
CA LEU A 47 -5.15 12.52 1.15
C LEU A 47 -4.28 13.76 1.36
N ALA A 48 -4.20 14.25 2.59
CA ALA A 48 -3.40 15.42 2.93
C ALA A 48 -1.91 15.15 2.69
N ARG A 49 -1.42 13.97 3.05
CA ARG A 49 -0.02 13.62 2.88
C ARG A 49 0.38 13.61 1.41
N GLU A 50 -0.48 13.07 0.55
CA GLU A 50 -0.20 13.00 -0.88
C GLU A 50 -0.13 14.40 -1.50
N GLN A 51 -0.89 15.36 -0.97
CA GLN A 51 -0.86 16.73 -1.44
C GLN A 51 0.45 17.43 -1.09
N GLN A 52 1.10 17.01 -0.01
CA GLN A 52 2.37 17.60 0.40
C GLN A 52 3.50 17.13 -0.49
N ILE A 53 3.66 15.83 -0.62
CA ILE A 53 4.70 15.21 -1.45
C ILE A 53 4.15 13.88 -1.93
N SER A 54 4.32 13.60 -3.22
CA SER A 54 3.81 12.35 -3.79
C SER A 54 4.45 11.13 -3.13
N THR A 55 3.63 10.10 -2.94
CA THR A 55 4.10 8.81 -2.41
C THR A 55 4.48 7.83 -3.51
N PHE A 56 4.61 8.32 -4.75
CA PHE A 56 5.02 7.48 -5.88
C PHE A 56 6.50 7.14 -5.76
N LEU A 57 6.80 5.81 -5.80
CA LEU A 57 8.17 5.33 -5.63
C LEU A 57 8.90 5.12 -6.95
N GLY A 58 8.18 4.91 -8.04
CA GLY A 58 8.75 4.46 -9.30
C GLY A 58 8.29 3.03 -9.59
N GLU A 59 8.68 2.49 -10.73
CA GLU A 59 8.28 1.14 -11.16
C GLU A 59 6.77 0.96 -11.17
N GLY A 60 6.03 2.07 -11.32
CA GLY A 60 4.57 2.01 -11.34
C GLY A 60 3.94 1.78 -9.98
N VAL A 61 4.65 2.04 -8.88
CA VAL A 61 4.18 1.76 -7.52
C VAL A 61 4.12 3.02 -6.68
N ALA A 62 3.02 3.19 -5.96
CA ALA A 62 2.88 4.25 -4.96
C ALA A 62 2.55 3.61 -3.61
N ILE A 63 2.89 4.32 -2.53
CA ILE A 63 2.70 3.82 -1.17
C ILE A 63 1.90 4.82 -0.33
N PRO A 64 0.59 4.97 -0.59
CA PRO A 64 -0.21 5.94 0.16
C PRO A 64 -0.15 5.69 1.66
N HIS A 65 0.06 6.75 2.43
CA HIS A 65 0.07 6.68 3.89
C HIS A 65 -0.29 8.06 4.43
N GLY A 66 -0.58 8.14 5.73
CA GLY A 66 -1.04 9.38 6.33
C GLY A 66 0.08 10.29 6.79
N THR A 67 -0.30 11.50 7.18
CA THR A 67 0.61 12.46 7.81
C THR A 67 1.04 11.95 9.18
N ASN A 68 2.04 12.61 9.78
CA ASN A 68 2.45 12.26 11.14
C ASN A 68 1.30 12.47 12.14
N GLU A 69 0.51 13.51 11.96
CA GLU A 69 -0.64 13.78 12.83
C GLU A 69 -1.68 12.68 12.71
N ALA A 70 -1.84 12.11 11.51
CA ALA A 70 -2.84 11.07 11.28
C ALA A 70 -2.48 9.75 11.96
N ARG A 71 -1.24 9.59 12.42
CA ARG A 71 -0.82 8.38 13.13
C ARG A 71 -1.67 8.12 14.38
N ALA A 72 -2.29 9.15 14.95
CA ALA A 72 -3.19 8.98 16.08
C ALA A 72 -4.39 8.09 15.75
N HIS A 73 -4.70 7.92 14.47
CA HIS A 73 -5.83 7.11 14.01
C HIS A 73 -5.44 5.71 13.60
N ILE A 74 -4.18 5.32 13.80
CA ILE A 74 -3.70 3.98 13.52
C ILE A 74 -3.98 3.08 14.72
N VAL A 75 -4.55 1.91 14.46
CA VAL A 75 -4.84 0.90 15.47
C VAL A 75 -3.71 -0.12 15.55
N ARG A 76 -3.23 -0.56 14.39
CA ARG A 76 -2.09 -1.49 14.33
C ARG A 76 -1.39 -1.35 12.99
N ALA A 77 -0.16 -1.84 12.89
CA ALA A 77 0.59 -1.81 11.64
C ALA A 77 -0.05 -2.76 10.64
N ALA A 78 -0.22 -2.30 9.40
CA ALA A 78 -0.77 -3.14 8.34
C ALA A 78 -0.45 -2.55 6.98
N LEU A 79 -0.50 -3.42 5.97
CA LEU A 79 -0.36 -3.04 4.57
C LEU A 79 -1.58 -3.51 3.80
N GLY A 80 -1.87 -2.85 2.68
CA GLY A 80 -2.78 -3.36 1.68
C GLY A 80 -2.05 -3.48 0.35
N PHE A 81 -2.72 -4.03 -0.64
CA PHE A 81 -2.17 -4.14 -1.99
C PHE A 81 -3.32 -3.98 -2.98
N VAL A 82 -3.22 -2.99 -3.85
CA VAL A 82 -4.25 -2.71 -4.85
C VAL A 82 -3.59 -2.64 -6.21
N GLN A 83 -4.12 -3.39 -7.18
CA GLN A 83 -3.54 -3.49 -8.50
C GLN A 83 -4.50 -2.95 -9.56
N PHE A 84 -3.97 -2.09 -10.42
CA PHE A 84 -4.68 -1.56 -11.58
C PHE A 84 -3.90 -1.99 -12.82
N PRO A 85 -4.24 -3.12 -13.46
CA PRO A 85 -3.44 -3.62 -14.58
C PRO A 85 -3.33 -2.63 -15.75
N ALA A 86 -4.34 -1.81 -15.97
CA ALA A 86 -4.28 -0.79 -17.02
C ALA A 86 -3.60 0.50 -16.55
N GLY A 87 -3.33 0.61 -15.26
CA GLY A 87 -2.71 1.78 -14.69
C GLY A 87 -3.68 2.91 -14.41
N ILE A 88 -3.31 3.82 -13.52
CA ILE A 88 -4.07 5.05 -13.27
C ILE A 88 -3.11 6.22 -13.30
N ASP A 89 -3.65 7.41 -13.57
CA ASP A 89 -2.84 8.63 -13.58
C ASP A 89 -2.44 9.00 -12.14
N TRP A 90 -1.15 9.23 -11.96
CA TRP A 90 -0.59 9.64 -10.67
C TRP A 90 0.34 10.82 -10.89
N ASN A 91 -0.25 12.00 -10.95
CA ASN A 91 0.50 13.25 -11.21
C ASN A 91 1.30 13.19 -12.51
N GLY A 92 0.69 12.66 -13.58
CA GLY A 92 1.34 12.55 -14.88
C GLY A 92 2.16 11.28 -15.06
N LYS A 93 2.31 10.47 -14.02
CA LYS A 93 2.95 9.17 -14.10
C LYS A 93 1.89 8.09 -14.02
N THR A 94 2.26 6.87 -14.36
CA THR A 94 1.31 5.76 -14.30
C THR A 94 1.58 4.89 -13.08
N ALA A 95 0.56 4.72 -12.24
CA ALA A 95 0.63 3.81 -11.10
C ALA A 95 -0.16 2.56 -11.43
N TYR A 96 0.47 1.40 -11.29
CA TYR A 96 -0.18 0.10 -11.50
C TYR A 96 -0.45 -0.59 -10.17
N VAL A 97 0.29 -0.24 -9.13
CA VAL A 97 0.19 -0.89 -7.82
C VAL A 97 0.20 0.19 -6.75
N LEU A 98 -0.73 0.09 -5.82
CA LEU A 98 -0.76 0.94 -4.64
C LEU A 98 -0.61 0.05 -3.41
N ILE A 99 0.29 0.41 -2.50
CA ILE A 99 0.50 -0.33 -1.27
C ILE A 99 0.25 0.62 -0.10
N PRO A 100 -1.01 0.72 0.35
CA PRO A 100 -1.31 1.59 1.49
C PRO A 100 -0.65 1.08 2.75
N ILE A 101 -0.17 1.99 3.58
CA ILE A 101 0.58 1.67 4.80
C ILE A 101 -0.09 2.30 6.00
N ALA A 102 -0.36 1.49 7.02
CA ALA A 102 -0.78 1.94 8.34
C ALA A 102 0.35 1.60 9.32
N SER A 103 0.94 2.59 9.95
CA SER A 103 1.98 2.39 10.94
C SER A 103 2.09 3.63 11.81
N ALA A 104 2.05 3.44 13.13
CA ALA A 104 2.11 4.53 14.08
C ALA A 104 3.50 4.67 14.71
N THR A 105 4.41 3.74 14.43
CA THR A 105 5.69 3.66 15.11
C THR A 105 6.84 3.55 14.11
N ASP A 106 8.04 3.34 14.62
CA ASP A 106 9.23 3.17 13.80
C ASP A 106 9.20 1.90 12.96
N GLU A 107 8.24 1.01 13.18
CA GLU A 107 8.00 -0.12 12.29
C GLU A 107 7.83 0.32 10.85
N HIS A 108 7.36 1.55 10.66
CA HIS A 108 7.20 2.17 9.37
C HIS A 108 8.50 2.11 8.56
N VAL A 109 9.63 2.37 9.21
CA VAL A 109 10.94 2.37 8.52
C VAL A 109 11.29 0.96 8.03
N SER A 110 11.06 -0.05 8.87
CA SER A 110 11.34 -1.44 8.49
C SER A 110 10.46 -1.89 7.34
N ILE A 111 9.18 -1.51 7.38
CA ILE A 111 8.24 -1.85 6.32
C ILE A 111 8.68 -1.23 5.00
N LEU A 112 9.05 0.04 5.03
CA LEU A 112 9.50 0.74 3.82
C LEU A 112 10.77 0.12 3.26
N ALA A 113 11.71 -0.27 4.13
CA ALA A 113 12.95 -0.89 3.69
C ALA A 113 12.69 -2.22 3.01
N SER A 114 11.80 -3.04 3.56
CA SER A 114 11.44 -4.32 2.96
C SER A 114 10.78 -4.13 1.60
N LEU A 115 9.87 -3.17 1.49
CA LEU A 115 9.22 -2.87 0.23
C LEU A 115 10.21 -2.38 -0.80
N ALA A 116 11.17 -1.54 -0.39
CA ALA A 116 12.16 -1.01 -1.31
C ALA A 116 13.01 -2.13 -1.90
N GLU A 117 13.38 -3.12 -1.10
CA GLU A 117 14.15 -4.25 -1.60
C GLU A 117 13.42 -5.01 -2.70
N VAL A 118 12.13 -5.28 -2.50
CA VAL A 118 11.32 -5.98 -3.49
C VAL A 118 11.18 -5.14 -4.75
N LEU A 119 10.92 -3.84 -4.59
CA LEU A 119 10.63 -2.97 -5.72
C LEU A 119 11.87 -2.61 -6.52
N MET A 120 13.07 -2.73 -5.93
CA MET A 120 14.30 -2.52 -6.67
C MET A 120 14.66 -3.71 -7.57
N ASP A 121 14.04 -4.85 -7.36
CA ASP A 121 14.17 -5.98 -8.25
C ASP A 121 13.14 -5.85 -9.36
N SER A 122 13.61 -5.56 -10.59
CA SER A 122 12.71 -5.31 -11.72
C SER A 122 11.74 -6.46 -11.98
N ASP A 123 12.19 -7.70 -11.83
CA ASP A 123 11.33 -8.86 -12.06
C ASP A 123 10.21 -8.94 -11.03
N SER A 124 10.53 -8.69 -9.76
CA SER A 124 9.52 -8.70 -8.70
C SER A 124 8.50 -7.58 -8.90
N ALA A 125 8.98 -6.39 -9.26
CA ALA A 125 8.09 -5.26 -9.50
C ALA A 125 7.15 -5.55 -10.66
N GLU A 126 7.67 -6.13 -11.74
CA GLU A 126 6.84 -6.48 -12.88
C GLU A 126 5.79 -7.52 -12.52
N ARG A 127 6.17 -8.52 -11.75
CA ARG A 127 5.22 -9.55 -11.30
C ARG A 127 4.10 -8.94 -10.48
N LEU A 128 4.41 -8.00 -9.60
CA LEU A 128 3.39 -7.35 -8.79
C LEU A 128 2.41 -6.55 -9.64
N ARG A 129 2.88 -5.99 -10.76
CA ARG A 129 2.01 -5.23 -11.67
C ARG A 129 1.11 -6.12 -12.50
N THR A 130 1.48 -7.37 -12.74
CA THR A 130 0.82 -8.22 -13.72
C THR A 130 0.22 -9.51 -13.15
N THR A 131 0.57 -9.88 -11.93
CA THR A 131 0.08 -11.14 -11.35
C THR A 131 -1.42 -11.13 -11.17
N ASP A 132 -2.03 -12.31 -11.29
CA ASP A 132 -3.44 -12.52 -10.94
C ASP A 132 -3.57 -13.46 -9.73
N SER A 133 -2.46 -13.66 -9.01
CA SER A 133 -2.42 -14.56 -7.85
C SER A 133 -2.18 -13.79 -6.56
N VAL A 134 -3.13 -13.84 -5.65
CA VAL A 134 -2.99 -13.27 -4.31
C VAL A 134 -1.81 -13.92 -3.58
N ASP A 135 -1.66 -15.24 -3.73
CA ASP A 135 -0.57 -15.96 -3.07
C ASP A 135 0.79 -15.47 -3.52
N GLU A 136 0.92 -15.12 -4.80
CA GLU A 136 2.19 -14.59 -5.31
C GLU A 136 2.50 -13.23 -4.70
N VAL A 137 1.49 -12.37 -4.55
CA VAL A 137 1.67 -11.06 -3.91
C VAL A 137 2.15 -11.25 -2.48
N LEU A 138 1.49 -12.14 -1.73
CA LEU A 138 1.85 -12.39 -0.34
C LEU A 138 3.28 -12.93 -0.24
N ALA A 139 3.66 -13.82 -1.16
CA ALA A 139 5.01 -14.38 -1.15
C ALA A 139 6.07 -13.33 -1.45
N LEU A 140 5.80 -12.45 -2.43
CA LEU A 140 6.76 -11.42 -2.82
C LEU A 140 6.94 -10.34 -1.76
N LEU A 141 5.86 -9.99 -1.05
CA LEU A 141 5.89 -8.91 -0.07
C LEU A 141 6.07 -9.39 1.37
N ALA A 142 6.07 -10.71 1.59
CA ALA A 142 6.26 -11.23 2.94
C ALA A 142 7.63 -10.80 3.47
N PRO A 143 7.69 -10.35 4.72
CA PRO A 143 8.99 -10.03 5.29
C PRO A 143 9.87 -11.27 5.33
N SER A 144 11.16 -11.04 5.11
CA SER A 144 12.12 -12.11 5.17
C SER A 144 12.20 -12.63 6.61
N GLU A 145 11.96 -13.92 6.77
CA GLU A 145 12.05 -14.54 8.08
C GLU A 145 13.35 -15.32 8.17
N ASP A 146 14.14 -14.99 9.12
CA ASP A 146 15.41 -15.66 9.34
C ASP A 146 15.47 -16.29 10.69
#